data_b52c0d21382d3889fba7e07bb4bb427a
#
_entry.id   b52c0d21382d3889fba7e07bb4bb427a
#
_cell.length_a   1.000
_cell.length_b   1.000
_cell.length_c   1.000
_cell.angle_alpha   90.00
_cell.angle_beta   90.00
_cell.angle_gamma   90.00
#
_symmetry.space_group_name_H-M   'P 1'
#
loop_
_entity.id
_entity.type
_entity.pdbx_description
1 polymer ?
#
loop_
_entity_poly.entity_id
_entity_poly.type
_entity_poly.pdbx_seq_one_letter_code
_entity_poly.pdbx_strand_id
1 'polypeptide(L)'
;TARRQSEERLRQSEERLRRFAADASHELRTPIASVRAYTELYRRRGGNGDDAAHVIAKIEQESTRLSRLVDDLLLLARLDDHRPLAQEPVDLGALANDAVDAARAIDPDRTVELWAVGSVEVIGDRDRLRQVVDNLLANVFTHTPARTPVLVTVAADDTSAVLEVADRGPGLSDEQRTRVFERFYRADPSRARASGGSGLGLSIVSAIVTAHGGKASALPRDGGGTRFRVELPLLVDESLEGKRLVRSGVSQPAHRNGSYDAAEDLQGGHLDRPDTAPTFEPTPS
;
A
#
# COMPACT_ATOMS: atom_id res chain seq x y z
N THR A 1 -25.09 29.86 -19.50
CA THR A 1 -24.60 29.06 -18.29
C THR A 1 -23.90 27.78 -18.70
N ALA A 2 -24.47 26.90 -19.55
CA ALA A 2 -23.85 25.64 -19.97
C ALA A 2 -22.52 25.83 -20.72
N ARG A 3 -22.42 26.80 -21.63
CA ARG A 3 -21.20 27.11 -22.38
C ARG A 3 -20.06 27.56 -21.45
N ARG A 4 -20.31 28.42 -20.48
CA ARG A 4 -19.31 28.85 -19.50
C ARG A 4 -18.82 27.69 -18.63
N GLN A 5 -19.70 26.79 -18.22
CA GLN A 5 -19.33 25.58 -17.47
C GLN A 5 -18.47 24.63 -18.30
N SER A 6 -18.76 24.51 -19.62
CA SER A 6 -17.94 23.69 -20.52
C SER A 6 -16.57 24.31 -20.75
N GLU A 7 -16.47 25.62 -20.94
CA GLU A 7 -15.20 26.34 -21.09
C GLU A 7 -14.33 26.23 -19.82
N GLU A 8 -14.96 26.33 -18.65
CA GLU A 8 -14.27 26.20 -17.36
C GLU A 8 -13.72 24.77 -17.14
N ARG A 9 -14.53 23.74 -17.46
CA ARG A 9 -14.08 22.33 -17.41
C ARG A 9 -12.90 22.07 -18.36
N LEU A 10 -12.95 22.63 -19.56
CA LEU A 10 -11.87 22.50 -20.55
C LEU A 10 -10.57 23.13 -20.03
N ARG A 11 -10.64 24.38 -19.51
CA ARG A 11 -9.48 25.04 -18.92
C ARG A 11 -8.89 24.28 -17.74
N GLN A 12 -9.73 23.77 -16.84
CA GLN A 12 -9.28 22.96 -15.71
C GLN A 12 -8.61 21.65 -16.19
N SER A 13 -9.13 21.05 -17.26
CA SER A 13 -8.54 19.85 -17.87
C SER A 13 -7.18 20.17 -18.49
N GLU A 14 -7.06 21.28 -19.24
CA GLU A 14 -5.79 21.72 -19.82
C GLU A 14 -4.72 22.02 -18.74
N GLU A 15 -5.11 22.70 -17.68
CA GLU A 15 -4.20 23.01 -16.57
C GLU A 15 -3.73 21.75 -15.82
N ARG A 16 -4.63 20.75 -15.65
CA ARG A 16 -4.26 19.44 -15.06
C ARG A 16 -3.28 18.72 -15.97
N LEU A 17 -3.53 18.69 -17.28
CA LEU A 17 -2.65 18.05 -18.26
C LEU A 17 -1.28 18.71 -18.30
N ARG A 18 -1.21 20.05 -18.30
CA ARG A 18 0.07 20.79 -18.26
C ARG A 18 0.86 20.50 -17.01
N ARG A 19 0.22 20.50 -15.83
CA ARG A 19 0.88 20.13 -14.56
C ARG A 19 1.38 18.70 -14.61
N PHE A 20 0.54 17.77 -15.04
CA PHE A 20 0.92 16.37 -15.19
C PHE A 20 2.14 16.18 -16.09
N ALA A 21 2.18 16.83 -17.26
CA ALA A 21 3.31 16.76 -18.19
C ALA A 21 4.60 17.36 -17.61
N ALA A 22 4.49 18.46 -16.86
CA ALA A 22 5.63 19.08 -16.19
C ALA A 22 6.20 18.16 -15.10
N ASP A 23 5.35 17.63 -14.22
CA ASP A 23 5.74 16.76 -13.12
C ASP A 23 6.32 15.44 -13.64
N ALA A 24 5.69 14.82 -14.67
CA ALA A 24 6.21 13.64 -15.34
C ALA A 24 7.62 13.88 -15.92
N SER A 25 7.82 15.06 -16.57
CA SER A 25 9.12 15.44 -17.13
C SER A 25 10.20 15.57 -16.04
N HIS A 26 9.85 16.10 -14.87
CA HIS A 26 10.76 16.21 -13.74
C HIS A 26 11.10 14.84 -13.14
N GLU A 27 10.11 13.95 -12.94
CA GLU A 27 10.33 12.63 -12.38
C GLU A 27 11.07 11.68 -13.35
N LEU A 28 10.95 11.86 -14.67
CA LEU A 28 11.72 11.13 -15.67
C LEU A 28 13.17 11.63 -15.75
N ARG A 29 13.42 12.94 -15.58
CA ARG A 29 14.78 13.52 -15.68
C ARG A 29 15.71 12.99 -14.60
N THR A 30 15.22 12.77 -13.39
CA THR A 30 16.02 12.35 -12.23
C THR A 30 16.70 10.99 -12.46
N PRO A 31 16.00 9.88 -12.75
CA PRO A 31 16.66 8.60 -13.01
C PRO A 31 17.56 8.60 -14.25
N ILE A 32 17.20 9.36 -15.30
CA ILE A 32 18.05 9.52 -16.48
C ILE A 32 19.38 10.20 -16.10
N ALA A 33 19.34 11.25 -15.28
CA ALA A 33 20.53 11.91 -14.77
C ALA A 33 21.39 10.97 -13.90
N SER A 34 20.75 10.13 -13.07
CA SER A 34 21.42 9.10 -12.26
C SER A 34 22.13 8.08 -13.13
N VAL A 35 21.46 7.51 -14.13
CA VAL A 35 22.06 6.57 -15.10
C VAL A 35 23.29 7.20 -15.77
N ARG A 36 23.15 8.46 -16.24
CA ARG A 36 24.26 9.18 -16.85
C ARG A 36 25.42 9.39 -15.89
N ALA A 37 25.17 9.75 -14.65
CA ALA A 37 26.19 9.94 -13.63
C ALA A 37 26.94 8.64 -13.32
N TYR A 38 26.26 7.51 -13.20
CA TYR A 38 26.86 6.20 -12.98
C TYR A 38 27.73 5.76 -14.16
N THR A 39 27.28 5.95 -15.40
CA THR A 39 28.08 5.64 -16.60
C THR A 39 29.32 6.52 -16.72
N GLU A 40 29.22 7.80 -16.36
CA GLU A 40 30.35 8.70 -16.37
C GLU A 40 31.37 8.37 -15.26
N LEU A 41 30.87 8.02 -14.05
CA LEU A 41 31.74 7.59 -12.95
C LEU A 41 32.52 6.33 -13.31
N TYR A 42 31.85 5.31 -13.89
CA TYR A 42 32.48 4.09 -14.37
C TYR A 42 33.60 4.38 -15.38
N ARG A 43 33.34 5.24 -16.37
CA ARG A 43 34.30 5.62 -17.38
C ARG A 43 35.50 6.36 -16.81
N ARG A 44 35.31 7.26 -15.83
CA ARG A 44 36.41 8.00 -15.16
C ARG A 44 37.31 7.12 -14.29
N ARG A 45 36.74 6.06 -13.70
CA ARG A 45 37.51 5.11 -12.85
C ARG A 45 38.24 4.03 -13.63
N GLY A 46 38.25 4.11 -14.96
CA GLY A 46 38.99 3.19 -15.83
C GLY A 46 38.38 1.80 -15.99
N GLY A 47 37.11 1.62 -15.58
CA GLY A 47 36.34 0.42 -15.89
C GLY A 47 36.80 -0.87 -15.21
N ASN A 48 37.41 -0.81 -14.02
CA ASN A 48 37.89 -1.99 -13.31
C ASN A 48 36.72 -2.89 -12.87
N GLY A 49 36.91 -4.23 -12.95
CA GLY A 49 35.86 -5.24 -12.86
C GLY A 49 34.96 -5.17 -11.65
N ASP A 50 35.45 -4.82 -10.46
CA ASP A 50 34.65 -4.74 -9.22
C ASP A 50 33.67 -3.55 -9.23
N ASP A 51 34.01 -2.42 -9.85
CA ASP A 51 33.15 -1.26 -10.02
C ASP A 51 32.05 -1.51 -11.08
N ALA A 52 32.29 -2.38 -12.07
CA ALA A 52 31.38 -2.64 -13.17
C ALA A 52 30.05 -3.26 -12.67
N ALA A 53 30.13 -4.29 -11.85
CA ALA A 53 28.94 -4.97 -11.33
C ALA A 53 28.03 -4.02 -10.52
N HIS A 54 28.64 -3.17 -9.69
CA HIS A 54 27.91 -2.17 -8.92
C HIS A 54 27.22 -1.12 -9.81
N VAL A 55 27.92 -0.61 -10.81
CA VAL A 55 27.37 0.38 -11.75
C VAL A 55 26.25 -0.23 -12.59
N ILE A 56 26.43 -1.46 -13.10
CA ILE A 56 25.41 -2.17 -13.86
C ILE A 56 24.15 -2.35 -13.00
N ALA A 57 24.29 -2.85 -11.76
CA ALA A 57 23.15 -3.01 -10.84
C ALA A 57 22.39 -1.70 -10.58
N LYS A 58 23.12 -0.56 -10.49
CA LYS A 58 22.48 0.76 -10.32
C LYS A 58 21.77 1.21 -11.60
N ILE A 59 22.33 0.96 -12.77
CA ILE A 59 21.68 1.26 -14.06
C ILE A 59 20.43 0.41 -14.24
N GLU A 60 20.46 -0.89 -13.90
CA GLU A 60 19.33 -1.79 -13.95
C GLU A 60 18.20 -1.33 -12.99
N GLN A 61 18.57 -0.94 -11.77
CA GLN A 61 17.64 -0.40 -10.79
C GLN A 61 16.90 0.85 -11.31
N GLU A 62 17.65 1.82 -11.86
CA GLU A 62 17.06 3.05 -12.41
C GLU A 62 16.27 2.80 -13.70
N SER A 63 16.68 1.85 -14.54
CA SER A 63 15.94 1.44 -15.74
C SER A 63 14.61 0.79 -15.38
N THR A 64 14.60 -0.10 -14.39
CA THR A 64 13.38 -0.73 -13.87
C THR A 64 12.44 0.31 -13.28
N ARG A 65 12.98 1.27 -12.54
CA ARG A 65 12.20 2.39 -12.00
C ARG A 65 11.58 3.26 -13.10
N LEU A 66 12.35 3.56 -14.15
CA LEU A 66 11.85 4.31 -15.33
C LEU A 66 10.72 3.57 -16.03
N SER A 67 10.86 2.26 -16.25
CA SER A 67 9.81 1.45 -16.88
C SER A 67 8.51 1.51 -16.09
N ARG A 68 8.59 1.31 -14.76
CA ARG A 68 7.40 1.41 -13.88
C ARG A 68 6.75 2.80 -13.95
N LEU A 69 7.59 3.86 -13.94
CA LEU A 69 7.07 5.23 -14.03
C LEU A 69 6.33 5.49 -15.34
N VAL A 70 6.87 5.01 -16.46
CA VAL A 70 6.21 5.12 -17.78
C VAL A 70 4.90 4.33 -17.81
N ASP A 71 4.88 3.10 -17.30
CA ASP A 71 3.67 2.27 -17.23
C ASP A 71 2.59 2.93 -16.36
N ASP A 72 2.97 3.51 -15.22
CA ASP A 72 2.10 4.28 -14.33
C ASP A 72 1.48 5.50 -15.03
N LEU A 73 2.30 6.25 -15.77
CA LEU A 73 1.85 7.43 -16.54
C LEU A 73 0.89 7.03 -17.65
N LEU A 74 1.20 5.97 -18.40
CA LEU A 74 0.33 5.44 -19.45
C LEU A 74 -0.99 4.92 -18.90
N LEU A 75 -0.97 4.26 -17.73
CA LEU A 75 -2.18 3.82 -17.07
C LEU A 75 -3.06 5.00 -16.66
N LEU A 76 -2.50 6.01 -16.01
CA LEU A 76 -3.23 7.20 -15.60
C LEU A 76 -3.86 7.93 -16.83
N ALA A 77 -3.11 8.04 -17.92
CA ALA A 77 -3.63 8.63 -19.16
C ALA A 77 -4.82 7.83 -19.73
N ARG A 78 -4.74 6.48 -19.72
CA ARG A 78 -5.83 5.61 -20.19
C ARG A 78 -7.08 5.71 -19.31
N LEU A 79 -6.90 5.80 -17.99
CA LEU A 79 -8.01 5.95 -17.04
C LEU A 79 -8.67 7.33 -17.15
N ASP A 80 -7.90 8.39 -17.40
CA ASP A 80 -8.42 9.73 -17.67
C ASP A 80 -9.25 9.78 -18.97
N ASP A 81 -8.87 9.01 -19.99
CA ASP A 81 -9.60 8.88 -21.26
C ASP A 81 -10.87 8.02 -21.16
N HIS A 82 -11.24 7.56 -19.94
CA HIS A 82 -12.40 6.71 -19.68
C HIS A 82 -12.44 5.46 -20.58
N ARG A 83 -11.29 4.88 -20.92
CA ARG A 83 -11.25 3.63 -21.67
C ARG A 83 -11.89 2.52 -20.84
N PRO A 84 -12.74 1.68 -21.43
CA PRO A 84 -13.42 0.63 -20.70
C PRO A 84 -12.41 -0.34 -20.08
N LEU A 85 -12.58 -0.59 -18.80
CA LEU A 85 -11.90 -1.66 -18.07
C LEU A 85 -12.61 -2.99 -18.30
N ALA A 86 -11.93 -4.11 -18.05
CA ALA A 86 -12.59 -5.41 -18.00
C ALA A 86 -13.70 -5.38 -16.92
N GLN A 87 -14.81 -6.06 -17.21
CA GLN A 87 -15.98 -6.10 -16.33
C GLN A 87 -16.31 -7.56 -16.06
N GLU A 88 -15.63 -8.14 -15.09
CA GLU A 88 -15.81 -9.54 -14.68
C GLU A 88 -15.99 -9.64 -13.15
N PRO A 89 -16.66 -10.69 -12.67
CA PRO A 89 -16.76 -10.91 -11.23
C PRO A 89 -15.38 -11.15 -10.62
N VAL A 90 -15.04 -10.40 -9.58
CA VAL A 90 -13.76 -10.50 -8.86
C VAL A 90 -14.04 -10.69 -7.38
N ASP A 91 -13.56 -11.80 -6.80
CA ASP A 91 -13.52 -12.01 -5.36
C ASP A 91 -12.36 -11.20 -4.75
N LEU A 92 -12.70 -10.15 -4.01
CA LEU A 92 -11.73 -9.28 -3.36
C LEU A 92 -10.97 -9.98 -2.23
N GLY A 93 -11.58 -10.96 -1.56
CA GLY A 93 -10.92 -11.74 -0.52
C GLY A 93 -9.79 -12.60 -1.08
N ALA A 94 -10.07 -13.33 -2.17
CA ALA A 94 -9.07 -14.13 -2.87
C ALA A 94 -7.96 -13.24 -3.45
N LEU A 95 -8.32 -12.12 -4.07
CA LEU A 95 -7.37 -11.16 -4.63
C LEU A 95 -6.47 -10.55 -3.54
N ALA A 96 -7.02 -10.18 -2.39
CA ALA A 96 -6.25 -9.65 -1.26
C ALA A 96 -5.31 -10.72 -0.67
N ASN A 97 -5.75 -11.98 -0.60
CA ASN A 97 -4.91 -13.08 -0.14
C ASN A 97 -3.68 -13.26 -1.03
N ASP A 98 -3.86 -13.31 -2.36
CA ASP A 98 -2.76 -13.41 -3.31
C ASP A 98 -1.75 -12.26 -3.18
N ALA A 99 -2.24 -11.02 -2.88
CA ALA A 99 -1.40 -9.85 -2.67
C ALA A 99 -0.63 -9.93 -1.34
N VAL A 100 -1.29 -10.36 -0.27
CA VAL A 100 -0.68 -10.52 1.05
C VAL A 100 0.40 -11.61 1.03
N ASP A 101 0.17 -12.73 0.35
CA ASP A 101 1.16 -13.79 0.24
C ASP A 101 2.40 -13.33 -0.55
N ALA A 102 2.21 -12.56 -1.62
CA ALA A 102 3.31 -11.93 -2.34
C ALA A 102 4.09 -10.92 -1.46
N ALA A 103 3.38 -10.12 -0.67
CA ALA A 103 3.99 -9.16 0.25
C ALA A 103 4.80 -9.84 1.36
N ARG A 104 4.31 -10.95 1.93
CA ARG A 104 5.03 -11.79 2.90
C ARG A 104 6.32 -12.39 2.32
N ALA A 105 6.29 -12.76 1.04
CA ALA A 105 7.48 -13.28 0.35
C ALA A 105 8.56 -12.19 0.14
N ILE A 106 8.15 -10.93 -0.05
CA ILE A 106 9.07 -9.78 -0.23
C ILE A 106 9.73 -9.37 1.09
N ASP A 107 8.97 -9.30 2.20
CA ASP A 107 9.46 -8.91 3.53
C ASP A 107 8.97 -9.94 4.58
N PRO A 108 9.66 -11.10 4.71
CA PRO A 108 9.24 -12.17 5.62
C PRO A 108 9.26 -11.77 7.11
N ASP A 109 10.03 -10.75 7.47
CA ASP A 109 10.13 -10.26 8.85
C ASP A 109 8.96 -9.34 9.24
N ARG A 110 8.14 -8.93 8.29
CA ARG A 110 6.99 -8.06 8.52
C ARG A 110 5.72 -8.87 8.72
N THR A 111 5.03 -8.61 9.81
CA THR A 111 3.72 -9.21 10.06
C THR A 111 2.69 -8.55 9.15
N VAL A 112 2.11 -9.33 8.22
CA VAL A 112 0.99 -8.92 7.37
C VAL A 112 -0.17 -9.86 7.64
N GLU A 113 -1.24 -9.34 8.23
CA GLU A 113 -2.45 -10.09 8.56
C GLU A 113 -3.55 -9.80 7.54
N LEU A 114 -4.34 -10.80 7.19
CA LEU A 114 -5.51 -10.68 6.34
C LEU A 114 -6.76 -11.14 7.11
N TRP A 115 -7.77 -10.27 7.14
CA TRP A 115 -9.10 -10.58 7.64
C TRP A 115 -10.11 -10.40 6.50
N ALA A 116 -10.58 -11.51 5.95
CA ALA A 116 -11.64 -11.51 4.95
C ALA A 116 -12.89 -12.16 5.53
N VAL A 117 -14.02 -11.47 5.49
CA VAL A 117 -15.29 -11.95 6.03
C VAL A 117 -16.21 -12.32 4.87
N GLY A 118 -16.32 -13.63 4.62
CA GLY A 118 -17.16 -14.16 3.54
C GLY A 118 -16.55 -13.93 2.14
N SER A 119 -17.32 -14.28 1.10
CA SER A 119 -17.01 -13.91 -0.28
C SER A 119 -17.52 -12.51 -0.55
N VAL A 120 -16.63 -11.61 -1.01
CA VAL A 120 -16.95 -10.22 -1.36
C VAL A 120 -16.66 -10.02 -2.82
N GLU A 121 -17.70 -10.07 -3.65
CA GLU A 121 -17.56 -9.97 -5.10
C GLU A 121 -17.92 -8.57 -5.61
N VAL A 122 -17.12 -8.09 -6.56
CA VAL A 122 -17.34 -6.84 -7.30
C VAL A 122 -17.23 -7.09 -8.80
N ILE A 123 -17.84 -6.25 -9.62
CA ILE A 123 -17.57 -6.24 -11.07
C ILE A 123 -16.39 -5.34 -11.35
N GLY A 124 -15.36 -5.87 -12.01
CA GLY A 124 -14.19 -5.06 -12.33
C GLY A 124 -13.09 -5.78 -13.08
N ASP A 125 -12.00 -5.06 -13.26
CA ASP A 125 -10.76 -5.54 -13.86
C ASP A 125 -9.85 -6.12 -12.76
N ARG A 126 -9.69 -7.44 -12.75
CA ARG A 126 -8.92 -8.17 -11.73
C ARG A 126 -7.48 -7.63 -11.60
N ASP A 127 -6.81 -7.39 -12.73
CA ASP A 127 -5.41 -6.95 -12.72
C ASP A 127 -5.29 -5.54 -12.14
N ARG A 128 -6.24 -4.66 -12.44
CA ARG A 128 -6.29 -3.31 -11.90
C ARG A 128 -6.64 -3.28 -10.42
N LEU A 129 -7.60 -4.10 -9.99
CA LEU A 129 -7.92 -4.24 -8.56
C LEU A 129 -6.75 -4.87 -7.79
N ARG A 130 -6.02 -5.82 -8.38
CA ARG A 130 -4.79 -6.33 -7.80
C ARG A 130 -3.74 -5.23 -7.63
N GLN A 131 -3.56 -4.38 -8.64
CA GLN A 131 -2.64 -3.25 -8.59
C GLN A 131 -3.00 -2.25 -7.47
N VAL A 132 -4.29 -2.09 -7.15
CA VAL A 132 -4.74 -1.30 -5.98
C VAL A 132 -4.14 -1.85 -4.70
N VAL A 133 -4.29 -3.15 -4.43
CA VAL A 133 -3.79 -3.77 -3.19
C VAL A 133 -2.26 -3.71 -3.13
N ASP A 134 -1.59 -4.03 -4.24
CA ASP A 134 -0.13 -4.00 -4.33
C ASP A 134 0.43 -2.59 -4.07
N ASN A 135 -0.21 -1.54 -4.61
CA ASN A 135 0.17 -0.14 -4.35
C ASN A 135 -0.05 0.29 -2.90
N LEU A 136 -1.14 -0.15 -2.27
CA LEU A 136 -1.40 0.15 -0.87
C LEU A 136 -0.38 -0.54 0.04
N LEU A 137 -0.06 -1.81 -0.20
CA LEU A 137 0.96 -2.55 0.56
C LEU A 137 2.36 -1.95 0.34
N ALA A 138 2.74 -1.66 -0.91
CA ALA A 138 4.01 -1.01 -1.22
C ALA A 138 4.14 0.36 -0.56
N ASN A 139 3.06 1.14 -0.48
CA ASN A 139 3.04 2.42 0.23
C ASN A 139 3.33 2.23 1.73
N VAL A 140 2.67 1.27 2.39
CA VAL A 140 2.93 0.97 3.80
C VAL A 140 4.37 0.52 4.00
N PHE A 141 4.90 -0.38 3.16
CA PHE A 141 6.27 -0.90 3.29
C PHE A 141 7.33 0.20 3.12
N THR A 142 7.06 1.17 2.25
CA THR A 142 7.98 2.28 1.96
C THR A 142 7.97 3.35 3.04
N HIS A 143 6.80 3.63 3.63
CA HIS A 143 6.60 4.79 4.50
C HIS A 143 6.48 4.47 5.99
N THR A 144 6.54 3.19 6.36
CA THR A 144 6.56 2.78 7.78
C THR A 144 7.91 2.14 8.14
N PRO A 145 8.34 2.21 9.41
CA PRO A 145 9.51 1.50 9.86
C PRO A 145 9.47 0.00 9.53
N ALA A 146 10.64 -0.61 9.38
CA ALA A 146 10.74 -2.07 9.22
C ALA A 146 9.99 -2.79 10.35
N ARG A 147 9.37 -3.94 10.03
CA ARG A 147 8.58 -4.76 10.98
C ARG A 147 7.30 -4.10 11.50
N THR A 148 6.91 -2.91 11.02
CA THR A 148 5.60 -2.35 11.35
C THR A 148 4.50 -3.29 10.87
N PRO A 149 3.60 -3.77 11.76
CA PRO A 149 2.54 -4.70 11.37
C PRO A 149 1.53 -4.02 10.45
N VAL A 150 1.03 -4.79 9.49
CA VAL A 150 0.04 -4.38 8.51
C VAL A 150 -1.18 -5.28 8.66
N LEU A 151 -2.37 -4.68 8.66
CA LEU A 151 -3.64 -5.38 8.63
C LEU A 151 -4.36 -5.05 7.33
N VAL A 152 -4.67 -6.08 6.55
CA VAL A 152 -5.54 -6.00 5.39
C VAL A 152 -6.91 -6.55 5.79
N THR A 153 -7.97 -5.82 5.50
CA THR A 153 -9.34 -6.23 5.81
C THR A 153 -10.19 -6.17 4.55
N VAL A 154 -10.96 -7.22 4.29
CA VAL A 154 -11.96 -7.25 3.23
C VAL A 154 -13.30 -7.59 3.87
N ALA A 155 -14.28 -6.73 3.67
CA ALA A 155 -15.63 -6.88 4.20
C ALA A 155 -16.66 -6.28 3.22
N ALA A 156 -17.91 -6.58 3.39
CA ALA A 156 -19.00 -5.91 2.70
C ALA A 156 -19.92 -5.22 3.72
N ASP A 157 -20.39 -4.04 3.39
CA ASP A 157 -21.55 -3.44 4.02
C ASP A 157 -22.78 -3.62 3.11
N ASP A 158 -23.91 -2.95 3.40
CA ASP A 158 -25.15 -3.14 2.67
C ASP A 158 -25.08 -2.78 1.17
N THR A 159 -24.14 -1.93 0.78
CA THR A 159 -24.07 -1.35 -0.58
C THR A 159 -22.67 -1.41 -1.20
N SER A 160 -21.66 -1.66 -0.39
CA SER A 160 -20.27 -1.53 -0.81
C SER A 160 -19.40 -2.68 -0.34
N ALA A 161 -18.51 -3.10 -1.21
CA ALA A 161 -17.34 -3.90 -0.85
C ALA A 161 -16.25 -2.97 -0.33
N VAL A 162 -15.69 -3.27 0.83
CA VAL A 162 -14.70 -2.47 1.53
C VAL A 162 -13.40 -3.24 1.64
N LEU A 163 -12.32 -2.66 1.13
CA LEU A 163 -10.97 -3.14 1.33
C LEU A 163 -10.18 -2.08 2.11
N GLU A 164 -9.56 -2.48 3.21
CA GLU A 164 -8.72 -1.59 4.03
C GLU A 164 -7.31 -2.15 4.17
N VAL A 165 -6.32 -1.27 4.11
CA VAL A 165 -4.92 -1.56 4.47
C VAL A 165 -4.53 -0.58 5.57
N ALA A 166 -4.26 -1.12 6.75
CA ALA A 166 -3.97 -0.35 7.95
C ALA A 166 -2.58 -0.64 8.51
N ASP A 167 -1.82 0.40 8.83
CA ASP A 167 -0.50 0.32 9.45
C ASP A 167 -0.49 0.94 10.87
N ARG A 168 0.62 0.74 11.58
CA ARG A 168 0.94 1.40 12.85
C ARG A 168 2.17 2.30 12.73
N GLY A 169 2.31 2.95 11.58
CA GLY A 169 3.39 3.89 11.30
C GLY A 169 3.16 5.28 11.93
N PRO A 170 3.87 6.30 11.43
CA PRO A 170 3.79 7.67 11.97
C PRO A 170 2.43 8.34 11.71
N GLY A 171 1.59 7.78 10.85
CA GLY A 171 0.32 8.38 10.45
C GLY A 171 0.49 9.56 9.49
N LEU A 172 -0.66 10.14 9.13
CA LEU A 172 -0.77 11.31 8.24
C LEU A 172 -1.54 12.42 8.95
N SER A 173 -1.12 13.69 8.80
CA SER A 173 -1.90 14.83 9.24
C SER A 173 -3.20 14.98 8.42
N ASP A 174 -4.16 15.78 8.90
CA ASP A 174 -5.42 16.03 8.21
C ASP A 174 -5.20 16.59 6.80
N GLU A 175 -4.25 17.54 6.67
CA GLU A 175 -3.87 18.10 5.37
C GLU A 175 -3.26 17.03 4.46
N GLN A 176 -2.37 16.20 4.99
CA GLN A 176 -1.75 15.13 4.22
C GLN A 176 -2.78 14.08 3.75
N ARG A 177 -3.75 13.71 4.62
CA ARG A 177 -4.80 12.75 4.26
C ARG A 177 -5.68 13.22 3.09
N THR A 178 -5.92 14.51 3.00
CA THR A 178 -6.71 15.07 1.87
C THR A 178 -5.93 15.07 0.56
N ARG A 179 -4.59 15.18 0.62
CA ARG A 179 -3.73 15.35 -0.55
C ARG A 179 -2.99 14.10 -0.99
N VAL A 180 -2.96 13.05 -0.17
CA VAL A 180 -2.11 11.88 -0.39
C VAL A 180 -2.44 11.12 -1.69
N PHE A 181 -3.63 11.33 -2.26
CA PHE A 181 -4.04 10.77 -3.55
C PHE A 181 -3.78 11.70 -4.76
N GLU A 182 -3.23 12.92 -4.52
CA GLU A 182 -2.81 13.79 -5.61
C GLU A 182 -1.59 13.19 -6.32
N ARG A 183 -1.48 13.38 -7.63
CA ARG A 183 -0.35 12.90 -8.43
C ARG A 183 0.94 13.57 -7.97
N PHE A 184 2.01 12.79 -7.85
CA PHE A 184 3.33 13.23 -7.42
C PHE A 184 3.39 13.85 -6.01
N TYR A 185 2.29 13.76 -5.24
CA TYR A 185 2.29 14.25 -3.87
C TYR A 185 3.19 13.39 -2.97
N ARG A 186 3.94 14.07 -2.12
CA ARG A 186 4.86 13.46 -1.15
C ARG A 186 4.78 14.22 0.16
N ALA A 187 4.47 13.51 1.24
CA ALA A 187 4.36 14.12 2.57
C ALA A 187 5.73 14.61 3.11
N ASP A 188 6.83 13.95 2.74
CA ASP A 188 8.22 14.32 3.08
C ASP A 188 9.13 14.17 1.85
N PRO A 189 9.47 15.28 1.16
CA PRO A 189 10.34 15.24 -0.03
C PRO A 189 11.77 14.77 0.26
N SER A 190 12.24 14.85 1.50
CA SER A 190 13.62 14.50 1.87
C SER A 190 13.82 12.99 2.00
N ARG A 191 12.90 12.30 2.66
CA ARG A 191 12.91 10.84 2.81
C ARG A 191 12.58 10.11 1.51
N ALA A 192 11.74 10.69 0.70
CA ALA A 192 11.26 10.07 -0.54
C ALA A 192 12.34 9.89 -1.62
N ARG A 193 13.44 10.65 -1.60
CA ARG A 193 14.59 10.44 -2.51
C ARG A 193 15.34 9.15 -2.18
N ALA A 194 15.40 8.77 -0.92
CA ALA A 194 16.06 7.54 -0.48
C ALA A 194 15.21 6.28 -0.75
N SER A 195 13.88 6.39 -0.69
CA SER A 195 12.96 5.26 -0.84
C SER A 195 12.49 5.00 -2.29
N GLY A 196 12.83 5.88 -3.23
CA GLY A 196 12.61 5.64 -4.67
C GLY A 196 11.16 5.76 -5.17
N GLY A 197 10.20 6.14 -4.35
CA GLY A 197 8.80 6.27 -4.76
C GLY A 197 8.55 7.41 -5.75
N SER A 198 7.72 7.21 -6.78
CA SER A 198 7.34 8.23 -7.77
C SER A 198 6.26 9.21 -7.27
N GLY A 199 5.56 8.90 -6.17
CA GLY A 199 4.38 9.64 -5.74
C GLY A 199 3.14 9.38 -6.60
N LEU A 200 3.16 8.35 -7.45
CA LEU A 200 2.04 7.96 -8.31
C LEU A 200 1.19 6.83 -7.72
N GLY A 201 1.74 5.97 -6.85
CA GLY A 201 1.05 4.76 -6.40
C GLY A 201 -0.34 5.01 -5.82
N LEU A 202 -0.50 5.96 -4.89
CA LEU A 202 -1.82 6.28 -4.33
C LEU A 202 -2.73 7.03 -5.31
N SER A 203 -2.20 7.83 -6.23
CA SER A 203 -3.00 8.43 -7.29
C SER A 203 -3.52 7.40 -8.30
N ILE A 204 -2.75 6.34 -8.55
CA ILE A 204 -3.19 5.18 -9.34
C ILE A 204 -4.30 4.43 -8.60
N VAL A 205 -4.16 4.20 -7.29
CA VAL A 205 -5.24 3.63 -6.46
C VAL A 205 -6.54 4.43 -6.65
N SER A 206 -6.47 5.75 -6.47
CA SER A 206 -7.64 6.62 -6.62
C SER A 206 -8.23 6.56 -8.03
N ALA A 207 -7.40 6.57 -9.07
CA ALA A 207 -7.86 6.54 -10.46
C ALA A 207 -8.54 5.21 -10.81
N ILE A 208 -7.92 4.07 -10.43
CA ILE A 208 -8.51 2.74 -10.66
C ILE A 208 -9.83 2.60 -9.90
N VAL A 209 -9.86 2.96 -8.62
CA VAL A 209 -11.06 2.85 -7.78
C VAL A 209 -12.20 3.73 -8.33
N THR A 210 -11.88 4.96 -8.76
CA THR A 210 -12.85 5.86 -9.41
C THR A 210 -13.37 5.28 -10.74
N ALA A 211 -12.52 4.67 -11.54
CA ALA A 211 -12.91 4.02 -12.80
C ALA A 211 -13.83 2.80 -12.58
N HIS A 212 -13.78 2.18 -11.37
CA HIS A 212 -14.71 1.14 -10.93
C HIS A 212 -15.94 1.68 -10.19
N GLY A 213 -16.18 3.00 -10.22
CA GLY A 213 -17.33 3.64 -9.55
C GLY A 213 -17.19 3.72 -8.03
N GLY A 214 -16.00 3.48 -7.50
CA GLY A 214 -15.71 3.46 -6.07
C GLY A 214 -15.08 4.75 -5.55
N LYS A 215 -14.61 4.69 -4.28
CA LYS A 215 -13.95 5.79 -3.58
C LYS A 215 -12.75 5.29 -2.78
N ALA A 216 -11.62 6.00 -2.85
CA ALA A 216 -10.46 5.78 -2.00
C ALA A 216 -10.34 6.90 -0.96
N SER A 217 -9.95 6.58 0.26
CA SER A 217 -9.77 7.53 1.36
C SER A 217 -8.64 7.10 2.30
N ALA A 218 -8.03 8.08 2.98
CA ALA A 218 -7.05 7.86 4.03
C ALA A 218 -7.62 8.36 5.36
N LEU A 219 -7.66 7.48 6.35
CA LEU A 219 -8.27 7.71 7.66
C LEU A 219 -7.22 7.58 8.76
N PRO A 220 -7.37 8.28 9.89
CA PRO A 220 -6.54 8.01 11.06
C PRO A 220 -6.86 6.62 11.61
N ARG A 221 -5.86 5.99 12.22
CA ARG A 221 -6.05 4.74 12.96
C ARG A 221 -5.96 5.01 14.46
N ASP A 222 -6.86 4.42 15.23
CA ASP A 222 -6.81 4.46 16.69
C ASP A 222 -5.51 3.81 17.18
N GLY A 223 -4.80 4.48 18.07
CA GLY A 223 -3.50 4.04 18.54
C GLY A 223 -2.32 4.37 17.61
N GLY A 224 -2.53 5.20 16.58
CA GLY A 224 -1.51 5.68 15.63
C GLY A 224 -1.45 4.89 14.34
N GLY A 225 -0.92 5.53 13.30
CA GLY A 225 -0.83 4.98 11.94
C GLY A 225 -1.89 5.51 10.98
N THR A 226 -1.97 4.89 9.81
CA THR A 226 -2.91 5.25 8.75
C THR A 226 -3.74 4.03 8.36
N ARG A 227 -4.98 4.27 7.95
CA ARG A 227 -5.86 3.29 7.32
C ARG A 227 -6.27 3.81 5.96
N PHE A 228 -5.82 3.14 4.91
CA PHE A 228 -6.27 3.38 3.55
C PHE A 228 -7.51 2.53 3.31
N ARG A 229 -8.60 3.16 2.91
CA ARG A 229 -9.90 2.52 2.69
C ARG A 229 -10.32 2.71 1.24
N VAL A 230 -10.70 1.61 0.62
CA VAL A 230 -11.25 1.52 -0.73
C VAL A 230 -12.67 0.97 -0.62
N GLU A 231 -13.61 1.68 -1.19
CA GLU A 231 -15.03 1.33 -1.27
C GLU A 231 -15.38 1.12 -2.74
N LEU A 232 -15.93 -0.04 -3.09
CA LEU A 232 -16.34 -0.40 -4.44
C LEU A 232 -17.82 -0.79 -4.44
N PRO A 233 -18.57 -0.55 -5.51
CA PRO A 233 -19.94 -1.08 -5.63
C PRO A 233 -19.93 -2.59 -5.48
N LEU A 234 -20.77 -3.11 -4.58
CA LEU A 234 -20.94 -4.55 -4.38
C LEU A 234 -21.68 -5.16 -5.56
N LEU A 235 -21.28 -6.36 -5.99
CA LEU A 235 -22.10 -7.15 -6.89
C LEU A 235 -23.33 -7.65 -6.12
N VAL A 236 -24.46 -6.98 -6.33
CA VAL A 236 -25.73 -7.43 -5.76
C VAL A 236 -26.31 -8.47 -6.70
N ASP A 237 -26.35 -9.72 -6.27
CA ASP A 237 -27.09 -10.77 -6.98
C ASP A 237 -28.60 -10.55 -6.76
N GLU A 238 -29.26 -9.94 -7.77
CA GLU A 238 -30.72 -9.70 -7.74
C GLU A 238 -31.52 -10.99 -7.57
N SER A 239 -30.91 -12.16 -7.80
CA SER A 239 -31.56 -13.47 -7.59
C SER A 239 -31.71 -13.85 -6.10
N LEU A 240 -31.08 -13.12 -5.19
CA LEU A 240 -31.11 -13.36 -3.73
C LEU A 240 -32.03 -12.42 -2.95
N GLU A 241 -32.78 -11.51 -3.60
CA GLU A 241 -33.75 -10.66 -2.92
C GLU A 241 -34.87 -11.46 -2.15
N GLY A 242 -35.01 -12.75 -2.47
CA GLY A 242 -35.94 -13.65 -1.75
C GLY A 242 -35.36 -14.33 -0.49
N LYS A 243 -34.09 -14.19 -0.19
CA LYS A 243 -33.38 -14.85 0.95
C LYS A 243 -32.62 -13.93 1.87
N ARG A 244 -32.95 -12.64 1.89
CA ARG A 244 -32.37 -11.69 2.86
C ARG A 244 -33.02 -11.87 4.23
N LEU A 245 -32.78 -13.03 4.86
CA LEU A 245 -33.03 -13.26 6.29
C LEU A 245 -31.67 -13.30 7.01
N VAL A 246 -31.34 -12.14 7.58
CA VAL A 246 -30.68 -12.01 8.89
C VAL A 246 -29.41 -12.83 9.08
N ARG A 247 -28.26 -12.25 8.80
CA ARG A 247 -27.08 -12.38 9.64
C ARG A 247 -26.45 -11.01 9.91
N SER A 248 -27.21 -10.10 10.50
CA SER A 248 -26.69 -9.00 11.28
C SER A 248 -26.16 -9.57 12.60
N GLY A 249 -24.92 -9.98 12.60
CA GLY A 249 -24.19 -10.44 13.76
C GLY A 249 -22.78 -9.91 13.67
N VAL A 250 -22.64 -8.58 13.60
CA VAL A 250 -21.34 -7.94 13.86
C VAL A 250 -21.15 -7.97 15.37
N SER A 251 -20.68 -9.10 15.90
CA SER A 251 -20.01 -9.11 17.20
C SER A 251 -18.67 -8.41 17.00
N GLN A 252 -18.60 -7.16 17.44
CA GLN A 252 -17.31 -6.53 17.70
C GLN A 252 -16.50 -7.47 18.61
N PRO A 253 -15.26 -7.84 18.27
CA PRO A 253 -14.41 -8.53 19.22
C PRO A 253 -14.19 -7.59 20.40
N ALA A 254 -14.66 -8.02 21.58
CA ALA A 254 -14.46 -7.33 22.82
C ALA A 254 -12.97 -7.02 23.00
N HIS A 255 -12.67 -5.76 23.21
CA HIS A 255 -11.37 -5.32 23.69
C HIS A 255 -11.05 -6.09 24.98
N ARG A 256 -10.20 -7.10 24.92
CA ARG A 256 -9.52 -7.61 26.10
C ARG A 256 -8.48 -6.56 26.51
N ASN A 257 -8.93 -5.63 27.34
CA ASN A 257 -8.02 -4.87 28.20
C ASN A 257 -7.38 -5.84 29.17
N GLY A 258 -6.20 -6.33 28.83
CA GLY A 258 -5.28 -6.94 29.77
C GLY A 258 -4.49 -5.83 30.46
N SER A 259 -5.08 -5.20 31.47
CA SER A 259 -4.32 -4.47 32.46
C SER A 259 -3.50 -5.49 33.25
N TYR A 260 -2.20 -5.53 33.05
CA TYR A 260 -1.28 -6.13 34.01
C TYR A 260 -1.13 -5.16 35.18
N ASP A 261 -1.94 -5.37 36.21
CA ASP A 261 -1.66 -4.85 37.53
C ASP A 261 -0.71 -5.83 38.24
N ALA A 262 0.50 -5.37 38.46
CA ALA A 262 1.46 -6.01 39.34
C ALA A 262 1.35 -5.35 40.72
N ALA A 263 0.72 -6.02 41.65
CA ALA A 263 1.07 -5.88 43.10
C ALA A 263 0.25 -6.85 43.95
N GLU A 264 0.99 -7.50 44.86
CA GLU A 264 0.54 -8.08 46.11
C GLU A 264 -0.26 -9.40 46.07
N ASP A 265 0.41 -10.52 46.37
CA ASP A 265 0.22 -11.17 47.63
C ASP A 265 1.36 -12.15 47.95
N LEU A 266 2.11 -11.79 48.98
CA LEU A 266 3.02 -12.63 49.77
C LEU A 266 2.14 -13.44 50.76
N GLN A 267 2.20 -14.78 50.73
CA GLN A 267 2.34 -15.57 51.95
C GLN A 267 2.22 -17.07 51.67
N GLY A 268 3.30 -17.79 52.12
CA GLY A 268 3.16 -19.05 52.82
C GLY A 268 3.18 -20.36 52.02
N GLY A 269 4.29 -21.07 52.02
CA GLY A 269 4.32 -22.49 51.64
C GLY A 269 5.73 -23.05 51.46
N HIS A 270 6.35 -23.34 52.57
CA HIS A 270 7.58 -24.14 52.77
C HIS A 270 7.44 -25.53 52.12
N LEU A 271 8.45 -26.03 51.37
CA LEU A 271 9.10 -27.36 51.50
C LEU A 271 9.92 -27.76 50.26
N ASP A 272 11.15 -28.11 50.62
CA ASP A 272 12.07 -29.11 50.03
C ASP A 272 12.82 -28.87 48.71
N ARG A 273 14.13 -28.70 48.92
CA ARG A 273 15.22 -29.02 47.99
C ARG A 273 15.47 -30.54 47.92
N PRO A 274 16.01 -31.10 46.84
CA PRO A 274 17.46 -31.33 46.89
C PRO A 274 18.24 -30.99 45.61
N ASP A 275 19.43 -30.45 45.83
CA ASP A 275 20.73 -30.60 45.18
C ASP A 275 20.83 -31.52 43.97
N THR A 276 21.40 -30.98 42.89
CA THR A 276 22.66 -31.45 42.27
C THR A 276 22.95 -30.62 40.99
N ALA A 277 24.04 -29.86 41.06
CA ALA A 277 24.72 -29.34 39.89
C ALA A 277 25.66 -30.39 39.28
N PRO A 278 25.99 -30.35 38.03
CA PRO A 278 27.36 -30.59 37.60
C PRO A 278 28.00 -29.38 36.92
N THR A 279 29.11 -29.00 37.44
CA THR A 279 30.21 -28.20 36.92
C THR A 279 30.68 -28.73 35.56
N PHE A 280 30.93 -27.82 34.64
CA PHE A 280 31.75 -28.10 33.45
C PHE A 280 32.88 -27.06 33.39
N GLU A 281 34.12 -27.54 33.54
CA GLU A 281 35.36 -26.80 33.35
C GLU A 281 35.69 -26.61 31.87
N PRO A 282 36.43 -25.53 31.48
CA PRO A 282 36.93 -25.33 30.16
C PRO A 282 38.34 -25.90 30.01
N THR A 283 38.64 -26.59 28.91
CA THR A 283 40.00 -26.98 28.50
C THR A 283 40.48 -26.08 27.32
N PRO A 284 41.76 -25.69 27.33
CA PRO A 284 42.38 -24.82 26.33
C PRO A 284 43.07 -25.64 25.24
N SER A 285 43.00 -25.14 24.01
CA SER A 285 44.10 -25.12 23.01
C SER A 285 43.62 -24.35 21.74
#